data_5fa18463d0772cfd3201e290fe35507f
#
_entry.id   5fa18463d0772cfd3201e290fe35507f
#
_cell.length_a   1.000
_cell.length_b   1.000
_cell.length_c   1.000
_cell.angle_alpha   90.00
_cell.angle_beta   90.00
_cell.angle_gamma   90.00
#
_symmetry.space_group_name_H-M   'P 1'
#
loop_
_entity.id
_entity.type
_entity.pdbx_description
1 polymer ?
#
loop_
_entity_poly.entity_id
_entity_poly.type
_entity_poly.pdbx_seq_one_letter_code
_entity_poly.pdbx_strand_id
1 'polypeptide(L)'
;MIVTSRTFLPKLDRRNVIKAAAAAGIAQLAAPFVITARAADEVKFGLNDPLTGTYAELGKNEQIGCQLAIDQINAKGGILGRQAQLLVEDSTSADTGTAVLKGRKLIERDKVDFLLGNVNSAMAIALGQVSNELKKLHIVTGGHTDAVTGTNCHWNVFRVCNTTRMETNSVSKTLFSKFGKKWYFITPDYAFGHTLQQGFEAALKQYGGTEVGASLTPLGASDYSAYLIKAQAANPDVIIFLLAGNDMVNALKQAVQFGLDKRFEVAGAQQELEVLLGLPPEARIGTWVFEWYWLQPNVPHVADFVADIRKVNNGKVPTARHWFGYVAAWTCALVANGQKTLDAVKLAKALENFKLPPEIALMPYDAFYRAGDHQLMPTLYVGHAVANGPEPEDLFHVDELVKGVDAALPVAETGCHLQWPV
;
A
#
# COMPACT_ATOMS: atom_id res chain seq x y z
N MET A 1 8.88 -33.71 -77.37
CA MET A 1 7.57 -34.34 -77.60
C MET A 1 6.60 -33.78 -76.56
N ILE A 2 5.80 -32.76 -76.95
CA ILE A 2 4.85 -32.02 -76.05
C ILE A 2 3.49 -32.66 -76.26
N VAL A 3 2.88 -33.25 -75.23
CA VAL A 3 1.51 -33.73 -75.24
C VAL A 3 0.64 -32.78 -74.41
N THR A 4 -0.19 -32.02 -75.10
CA THR A 4 -1.23 -31.12 -74.50
C THR A 4 -2.51 -31.95 -74.36
N SER A 5 -3.00 -32.14 -73.11
CA SER A 5 -4.34 -32.67 -72.83
C SER A 5 -5.34 -31.48 -72.65
N ARG A 6 -6.31 -31.38 -73.53
CA ARG A 6 -7.48 -30.53 -73.41
C ARG A 6 -8.53 -31.19 -72.52
N THR A 7 -8.88 -30.55 -71.42
CA THR A 7 -9.98 -30.89 -70.56
C THR A 7 -11.29 -30.28 -71.08
N PHE A 8 -12.24 -31.13 -71.40
CA PHE A 8 -13.62 -30.77 -71.82
C PHE A 8 -14.43 -30.37 -70.55
N LEU A 9 -14.99 -29.15 -70.55
CA LEU A 9 -15.99 -28.72 -69.56
C LEU A 9 -17.39 -29.18 -70.04
N PRO A 10 -18.22 -29.87 -69.20
CA PRO A 10 -19.59 -30.18 -69.53
C PRO A 10 -20.49 -28.92 -69.54
N LYS A 11 -21.37 -28.84 -70.57
CA LYS A 11 -22.39 -27.82 -70.68
C LYS A 11 -23.41 -27.98 -69.57
N LEU A 12 -23.60 -26.93 -68.74
CA LEU A 12 -24.62 -26.88 -67.71
C LEU A 12 -26.01 -26.66 -68.35
N ASP A 13 -26.90 -27.61 -68.17
CA ASP A 13 -28.28 -27.56 -68.62
C ASP A 13 -29.13 -26.62 -67.71
N ARG A 14 -29.94 -25.75 -68.35
CA ARG A 14 -30.77 -24.74 -67.63
C ARG A 14 -31.70 -25.29 -66.56
N ARG A 15 -32.09 -26.57 -66.67
CA ARG A 15 -32.93 -27.26 -65.67
C ARG A 15 -32.21 -27.56 -64.35
N ASN A 16 -30.89 -27.70 -64.34
CA ASN A 16 -30.11 -27.98 -63.15
C ASN A 16 -29.73 -26.72 -62.34
N VAL A 17 -29.76 -25.58 -62.99
CA VAL A 17 -29.52 -24.28 -62.30
C VAL A 17 -30.70 -23.87 -61.45
N ILE A 18 -31.94 -24.19 -61.89
CA ILE A 18 -33.14 -23.85 -61.15
C ILE A 18 -33.35 -24.72 -59.89
N LYS A 19 -32.91 -25.99 -59.94
CA LYS A 19 -32.94 -26.87 -58.76
C LYS A 19 -31.91 -26.55 -57.70
N ALA A 20 -30.78 -25.99 -58.09
CA ALA A 20 -29.75 -25.50 -57.17
C ALA A 20 -30.11 -24.20 -56.44
N ALA A 21 -30.92 -23.33 -57.07
CA ALA A 21 -31.36 -22.08 -56.47
C ALA A 21 -32.50 -22.28 -55.43
N ALA A 22 -33.29 -23.34 -55.54
CA ALA A 22 -34.35 -23.64 -54.57
C ALA A 22 -33.84 -24.34 -53.27
N ALA A 23 -32.64 -24.96 -53.29
CA ALA A 23 -32.01 -25.56 -52.12
C ALA A 23 -31.18 -24.59 -51.30
N ALA A 24 -30.80 -23.44 -51.87
CA ALA A 24 -30.00 -22.41 -51.17
C ALA A 24 -30.89 -21.37 -50.35
N GLY A 25 -32.18 -21.40 -50.56
CA GLY A 25 -33.10 -20.40 -49.95
C GLY A 25 -33.59 -20.74 -48.52
N ILE A 26 -33.29 -21.93 -47.96
CA ILE A 26 -33.83 -22.33 -46.63
C ILE A 26 -32.73 -22.41 -45.57
N ALA A 27 -31.44 -22.28 -45.94
CA ALA A 27 -30.31 -22.34 -45.00
C ALA A 27 -29.90 -21.01 -44.34
N GLN A 28 -30.60 -19.90 -44.59
CA GLN A 28 -30.27 -18.57 -44.03
C GLN A 28 -31.08 -18.14 -42.81
N LEU A 29 -31.90 -19.00 -42.20
CA LEU A 29 -32.70 -18.65 -41.02
C LEU A 29 -32.23 -19.26 -39.69
N ALA A 30 -31.03 -19.84 -39.63
CA ALA A 30 -30.48 -20.37 -38.39
C ALA A 30 -28.98 -20.08 -38.26
N ALA A 31 -28.51 -18.89 -38.65
CA ALA A 31 -27.28 -18.38 -38.11
C ALA A 31 -27.58 -17.92 -36.68
N PRO A 32 -27.02 -18.50 -35.62
CA PRO A 32 -27.13 -17.89 -34.31
C PRO A 32 -26.56 -16.48 -34.47
N PHE A 33 -27.36 -15.49 -34.10
CA PHE A 33 -26.85 -14.14 -33.84
C PHE A 33 -25.80 -14.33 -32.75
N VAL A 34 -24.54 -14.48 -33.12
CA VAL A 34 -23.45 -14.25 -32.22
C VAL A 34 -23.53 -12.76 -31.90
N ILE A 35 -24.25 -12.45 -30.85
CA ILE A 35 -24.08 -11.17 -30.16
C ILE A 35 -22.61 -11.22 -29.73
N THR A 36 -21.72 -10.61 -30.51
CA THR A 36 -20.40 -10.24 -30.03
C THR A 36 -20.72 -9.31 -28.85
N ALA A 37 -20.72 -9.90 -27.64
CA ALA A 37 -20.74 -9.10 -26.44
C ALA A 37 -19.57 -8.13 -26.63
N ARG A 38 -19.92 -6.85 -26.84
CA ARG A 38 -18.93 -5.77 -26.81
C ARG A 38 -18.19 -6.00 -25.50
N ALA A 39 -16.89 -6.29 -25.56
CA ALA A 39 -16.10 -6.50 -24.36
C ALA A 39 -16.45 -5.33 -23.42
N ALA A 40 -17.07 -5.63 -22.29
CA ALA A 40 -17.44 -4.60 -21.33
C ALA A 40 -16.15 -3.88 -21.00
N ASP A 41 -16.16 -2.53 -21.08
CA ASP A 41 -14.96 -1.75 -20.77
C ASP A 41 -14.42 -2.19 -19.40
N GLU A 42 -13.12 -2.44 -19.32
CA GLU A 42 -12.46 -2.88 -18.10
C GLU A 42 -12.63 -1.83 -16.98
N VAL A 43 -12.64 -2.27 -15.72
CA VAL A 43 -12.53 -1.38 -14.57
C VAL A 43 -11.05 -1.17 -14.28
N LYS A 44 -10.60 0.08 -14.31
CA LYS A 44 -9.17 0.42 -14.27
C LYS A 44 -8.77 0.95 -12.90
N PHE A 45 -7.73 0.34 -12.35
CA PHE A 45 -7.02 0.82 -11.17
C PHE A 45 -5.73 1.51 -11.61
N GLY A 46 -5.48 2.71 -11.09
CA GLY A 46 -4.22 3.41 -11.30
C GLY A 46 -3.39 3.39 -10.03
N LEU A 47 -2.25 2.73 -10.04
CA LEU A 47 -1.29 2.76 -8.94
C LEU A 47 -0.20 3.78 -9.27
N ASN A 48 -0.02 4.76 -8.39
CA ASN A 48 1.02 5.76 -8.48
C ASN A 48 1.97 5.59 -7.29
N ASP A 49 3.04 4.81 -7.48
CA ASP A 49 3.97 4.43 -6.41
C ASP A 49 5.43 4.54 -6.83
N PRO A 50 6.37 4.69 -5.87
CA PRO A 50 7.79 4.75 -6.18
C PRO A 50 8.31 3.38 -6.64
N LEU A 51 8.70 3.28 -7.91
CA LEU A 51 9.40 2.11 -8.45
C LEU A 51 10.90 2.35 -8.59
N THR A 52 11.34 3.58 -8.31
CA THR A 52 12.74 4.03 -8.31
C THR A 52 13.05 4.84 -7.06
N GLY A 53 14.35 4.91 -6.68
CA GLY A 53 14.83 5.64 -5.52
C GLY A 53 14.75 4.84 -4.20
N THR A 54 14.83 5.53 -3.05
CA THR A 54 14.98 4.92 -1.72
C THR A 54 13.79 4.03 -1.31
N TYR A 55 12.60 4.28 -1.85
CA TYR A 55 11.36 3.54 -1.56
C TYR A 55 10.96 2.53 -2.66
N ALA A 56 11.87 2.25 -3.61
CA ALA A 56 11.54 1.42 -4.77
C ALA A 56 11.05 0.01 -4.40
N GLU A 57 11.65 -0.62 -3.40
CA GLU A 57 11.23 -1.96 -2.95
C GLU A 57 9.83 -1.92 -2.32
N LEU A 58 9.52 -0.87 -1.56
CA LEU A 58 8.21 -0.69 -0.92
C LEU A 58 7.10 -0.58 -1.96
N GLY A 59 7.27 0.31 -2.95
CA GLY A 59 6.28 0.50 -4.03
C GLY A 59 6.11 -0.74 -4.91
N LYS A 60 7.19 -1.49 -5.19
CA LYS A 60 7.10 -2.76 -5.93
C LYS A 60 6.30 -3.81 -5.17
N ASN A 61 6.45 -3.89 -3.85
CA ASN A 61 5.70 -4.82 -3.02
C ASN A 61 4.22 -4.43 -2.95
N GLU A 62 3.88 -3.13 -2.89
CA GLU A 62 2.50 -2.66 -3.01
C GLU A 62 1.90 -3.01 -4.39
N GLN A 63 2.67 -2.86 -5.47
CA GLN A 63 2.25 -3.28 -6.81
C GLN A 63 1.94 -4.78 -6.89
N ILE A 64 2.79 -5.64 -6.31
CA ILE A 64 2.57 -7.10 -6.28
C ILE A 64 1.28 -7.43 -5.52
N GLY A 65 1.05 -6.81 -4.38
CA GLY A 65 -0.17 -6.99 -3.60
C GLY A 65 -1.43 -6.54 -4.35
N CYS A 66 -1.38 -5.37 -5.01
CA CYS A 66 -2.45 -4.89 -5.89
C CYS A 66 -2.75 -5.88 -7.03
N GLN A 67 -1.71 -6.37 -7.73
CA GLN A 67 -1.88 -7.28 -8.85
C GLN A 67 -2.51 -8.61 -8.39
N LEU A 68 -2.04 -9.18 -7.27
CA LEU A 68 -2.65 -10.38 -6.69
C LEU A 68 -4.14 -10.19 -6.41
N ALA A 69 -4.51 -9.05 -5.81
CA ALA A 69 -5.92 -8.73 -5.56
C ALA A 69 -6.73 -8.65 -6.86
N ILE A 70 -6.19 -7.95 -7.87
CA ILE A 70 -6.83 -7.82 -9.21
C ILE A 70 -7.06 -9.19 -9.84
N ASP A 71 -6.06 -10.08 -9.81
CA ASP A 71 -6.18 -11.43 -10.37
C ASP A 71 -7.26 -12.25 -9.64
N GLN A 72 -7.32 -12.17 -8.31
CA GLN A 72 -8.34 -12.82 -7.50
C GLN A 72 -9.75 -12.22 -7.73
N ILE A 73 -9.86 -10.90 -7.87
CA ILE A 73 -11.12 -10.20 -8.20
C ILE A 73 -11.63 -10.70 -9.56
N ASN A 74 -10.76 -10.78 -10.55
CA ASN A 74 -11.09 -11.25 -11.88
C ASN A 74 -11.53 -12.73 -11.89
N ALA A 75 -10.87 -13.58 -11.12
CA ALA A 75 -11.25 -14.97 -10.94
C ALA A 75 -12.63 -15.13 -10.28
N LYS A 76 -13.05 -14.16 -9.48
CA LYS A 76 -14.39 -14.13 -8.85
C LYS A 76 -15.47 -13.40 -9.70
N GLY A 77 -15.19 -13.10 -10.97
CA GLY A 77 -16.14 -12.48 -11.90
C GLY A 77 -15.98 -10.96 -12.07
N GLY A 78 -14.93 -10.37 -11.52
CA GLY A 78 -14.58 -8.98 -11.72
C GLY A 78 -15.40 -7.98 -10.88
N ILE A 79 -15.44 -6.75 -11.36
CA ILE A 79 -16.18 -5.65 -10.74
C ILE A 79 -17.38 -5.33 -11.63
N LEU A 80 -18.59 -5.47 -11.10
CA LEU A 80 -19.84 -5.29 -11.85
C LEU A 80 -19.91 -6.17 -13.13
N GLY A 81 -19.31 -7.37 -13.07
CA GLY A 81 -19.22 -8.29 -14.22
C GLY A 81 -18.17 -7.90 -15.27
N ARG A 82 -17.30 -6.93 -14.98
CA ARG A 82 -16.23 -6.43 -15.85
C ARG A 82 -14.88 -6.84 -15.29
N GLN A 83 -13.93 -7.18 -16.17
CA GLN A 83 -12.56 -7.45 -15.75
C GLN A 83 -11.90 -6.19 -15.18
N ALA A 84 -11.09 -6.36 -14.15
CA ALA A 84 -10.27 -5.31 -13.56
C ALA A 84 -8.86 -5.32 -14.17
N GLN A 85 -8.27 -4.13 -14.36
CA GLN A 85 -6.91 -3.93 -14.88
C GLN A 85 -6.13 -3.00 -13.97
N LEU A 86 -4.85 -3.30 -13.71
CA LEU A 86 -3.92 -2.42 -13.01
C LEU A 86 -3.05 -1.65 -14.00
N LEU A 87 -3.05 -0.33 -13.89
CA LEU A 87 -2.14 0.59 -14.59
C LEU A 87 -1.19 1.17 -13.55
N VAL A 88 0.11 1.12 -13.83
CA VAL A 88 1.14 1.53 -12.86
C VAL A 88 1.98 2.67 -13.43
N GLU A 89 2.23 3.68 -12.60
CA GLU A 89 3.12 4.80 -12.91
C GLU A 89 4.15 4.97 -11.80
N ASP A 90 5.41 5.11 -12.17
CA ASP A 90 6.50 5.40 -11.23
C ASP A 90 6.41 6.86 -10.77
N SER A 91 6.11 7.04 -9.49
CA SER A 91 6.09 8.36 -8.85
C SER A 91 7.48 8.90 -8.52
N THR A 92 8.51 8.05 -8.60
CA THR A 92 9.79 8.23 -7.93
C THR A 92 9.65 8.28 -6.40
N SER A 93 10.77 8.37 -5.65
CA SER A 93 10.70 8.42 -4.18
C SER A 93 10.66 9.82 -3.59
N ALA A 94 11.04 10.86 -4.34
CA ALA A 94 11.27 12.20 -3.80
C ALA A 94 10.66 13.36 -4.60
N ASP A 95 10.30 13.16 -5.88
CA ASP A 95 9.79 14.23 -6.75
C ASP A 95 8.26 14.28 -6.76
N THR A 96 7.69 15.11 -5.91
CA THR A 96 6.23 15.33 -5.83
C THR A 96 5.64 15.83 -7.14
N GLY A 97 6.39 16.61 -7.93
CA GLY A 97 5.95 17.08 -9.26
C GLY A 97 5.71 15.92 -10.22
N THR A 98 6.64 14.97 -10.29
CA THR A 98 6.49 13.74 -11.08
C THR A 98 5.28 12.92 -10.59
N ALA A 99 5.10 12.72 -9.29
CA ALA A 99 3.94 12.00 -8.76
C ALA A 99 2.61 12.63 -9.19
N VAL A 100 2.49 13.97 -9.10
CA VAL A 100 1.30 14.72 -9.54
C VAL A 100 1.04 14.57 -11.04
N LEU A 101 2.07 14.71 -11.88
CA LEU A 101 1.93 14.55 -13.34
C LEU A 101 1.47 13.14 -13.71
N LYS A 102 2.03 12.10 -13.05
CA LYS A 102 1.68 10.70 -13.27
C LYS A 102 0.27 10.37 -12.73
N GLY A 103 -0.13 10.93 -11.59
CA GLY A 103 -1.48 10.79 -11.06
C GLY A 103 -2.53 11.44 -12.01
N ARG A 104 -2.28 12.64 -12.51
CA ARG A 104 -3.13 13.26 -13.52
C ARG A 104 -3.20 12.44 -14.80
N LYS A 105 -2.07 11.91 -15.28
CA LYS A 105 -2.04 11.02 -16.45
C LYS A 105 -2.98 9.81 -16.25
N LEU A 106 -2.89 9.12 -15.12
CA LEU A 106 -3.75 7.98 -14.80
C LEU A 106 -5.24 8.38 -14.85
N ILE A 107 -5.61 9.52 -14.25
CA ILE A 107 -7.02 9.93 -14.14
C ILE A 107 -7.53 10.54 -15.44
N GLU A 108 -6.81 11.51 -16.04
CA GLU A 108 -7.30 12.32 -17.15
C GLU A 108 -7.12 11.64 -18.51
N ARG A 109 -5.99 10.94 -18.71
CA ARG A 109 -5.65 10.29 -19.98
C ARG A 109 -6.06 8.82 -20.02
N ASP A 110 -5.62 8.06 -19.00
CA ASP A 110 -5.79 6.61 -18.98
C ASP A 110 -7.18 6.22 -18.43
N LYS A 111 -7.92 7.21 -17.84
CA LYS A 111 -9.32 7.11 -17.39
C LYS A 111 -9.51 6.01 -16.35
N VAL A 112 -8.63 5.96 -15.34
CA VAL A 112 -8.79 5.02 -14.23
C VAL A 112 -10.07 5.31 -13.44
N ASP A 113 -10.69 4.26 -12.93
CA ASP A 113 -11.87 4.34 -12.07
C ASP A 113 -11.46 4.63 -10.61
N PHE A 114 -10.34 4.06 -10.18
CA PHE A 114 -9.77 4.20 -8.83
C PHE A 114 -8.31 4.65 -8.90
N LEU A 115 -7.89 5.51 -7.97
CA LEU A 115 -6.49 5.86 -7.74
C LEU A 115 -5.99 5.17 -6.48
N LEU A 116 -4.79 4.55 -6.54
CA LEU A 116 -4.11 3.91 -5.42
C LEU A 116 -2.70 4.51 -5.25
N GLY A 117 -2.15 4.42 -4.07
CA GLY A 117 -0.80 4.93 -3.73
C GLY A 117 -0.92 6.19 -2.86
N ASN A 118 0.10 6.78 -2.40
CA ASN A 118 1.53 6.66 -2.61
C ASN A 118 2.25 6.32 -1.29
N VAL A 119 3.48 5.76 -1.37
CA VAL A 119 4.35 5.51 -0.21
C VAL A 119 4.84 6.82 0.43
N ASN A 120 5.25 7.82 -0.38
CA ASN A 120 5.75 9.08 0.16
C ASN A 120 4.61 9.98 0.65
N SER A 121 4.67 10.40 1.92
CA SER A 121 3.63 11.17 2.58
C SER A 121 3.32 12.52 1.90
N ALA A 122 4.33 13.24 1.39
CA ALA A 122 4.11 14.51 0.69
C ALA A 122 3.41 14.27 -0.66
N MET A 123 3.76 13.19 -1.35
CA MET A 123 3.10 12.80 -2.60
C MET A 123 1.66 12.33 -2.36
N ALA A 124 1.41 11.58 -1.28
CA ALA A 124 0.07 11.15 -0.90
C ALA A 124 -0.87 12.34 -0.66
N ILE A 125 -0.39 13.39 0.04
CA ILE A 125 -1.14 14.65 0.21
C ILE A 125 -1.43 15.30 -1.15
N ALA A 126 -0.42 15.45 -2.00
CA ALA A 126 -0.58 16.09 -3.31
C ALA A 126 -1.52 15.31 -4.24
N LEU A 127 -1.44 13.97 -4.23
CA LEU A 127 -2.36 13.10 -4.98
C LEU A 127 -3.78 13.13 -4.41
N GLY A 128 -3.93 13.26 -3.08
CA GLY A 128 -5.22 13.49 -2.44
C GLY A 128 -5.91 14.74 -2.99
N GLN A 129 -5.17 15.84 -3.11
CA GLN A 129 -5.67 17.08 -3.72
C GLN A 129 -6.06 16.88 -5.19
N VAL A 130 -5.21 16.21 -5.99
CA VAL A 130 -5.49 15.92 -7.42
C VAL A 130 -6.73 15.04 -7.57
N SER A 131 -6.83 13.97 -6.78
CA SER A 131 -7.97 13.05 -6.84
C SER A 131 -9.29 13.71 -6.41
N ASN A 132 -9.23 14.63 -5.43
CA ASN A 132 -10.38 15.43 -5.00
C ASN A 132 -10.84 16.40 -6.10
N GLU A 133 -9.92 17.13 -6.72
CA GLU A 133 -10.19 18.01 -7.86
C GLU A 133 -10.88 17.25 -9.00
N LEU A 134 -10.37 16.05 -9.32
CA LEU A 134 -10.85 15.21 -10.43
C LEU A 134 -11.96 14.22 -10.01
N LYS A 135 -12.44 14.30 -8.77
CA LYS A 135 -13.53 13.49 -8.19
C LYS A 135 -13.34 11.99 -8.35
N LYS A 136 -12.14 11.48 -8.03
CA LYS A 136 -11.78 10.06 -8.05
C LYS A 136 -11.63 9.51 -6.65
N LEU A 137 -12.20 8.32 -6.39
CA LEU A 137 -11.90 7.59 -5.16
C LEU A 137 -10.40 7.26 -5.12
N HIS A 138 -9.75 7.62 -4.02
CA HIS A 138 -8.32 7.43 -3.81
C HIS A 138 -8.09 6.68 -2.51
N ILE A 139 -7.39 5.54 -2.60
CA ILE A 139 -6.96 4.77 -1.43
C ILE A 139 -5.45 4.95 -1.28
N VAL A 140 -5.04 5.66 -0.25
CA VAL A 140 -3.63 5.86 0.10
C VAL A 140 -3.09 4.60 0.76
N THR A 141 -1.99 4.07 0.23
CA THR A 141 -1.40 2.80 0.67
C THR A 141 -0.29 3.00 1.70
N GLY A 142 0.60 3.97 1.51
CA GLY A 142 1.81 4.10 2.33
C GLY A 142 2.13 5.51 2.84
N GLY A 143 1.28 6.50 2.62
CA GLY A 143 1.48 7.87 3.09
C GLY A 143 1.08 8.05 4.56
N HIS A 144 2.01 7.84 5.49
CA HIS A 144 1.74 7.71 6.92
C HIS A 144 1.48 9.01 7.66
N THR A 145 1.96 10.19 7.18
CA THR A 145 1.77 11.46 7.91
C THR A 145 0.33 11.65 8.37
N ASP A 146 0.12 12.11 9.59
CA ASP A 146 -1.21 12.39 10.15
C ASP A 146 -2.05 13.30 9.22
N ALA A 147 -1.38 14.18 8.47
CA ALA A 147 -2.02 15.18 7.65
C ALA A 147 -2.91 14.60 6.53
N VAL A 148 -2.63 13.39 5.99
CA VAL A 148 -3.40 12.78 4.88
C VAL A 148 -4.88 12.61 5.24
N THR A 149 -5.18 12.05 6.41
CA THR A 149 -6.55 11.87 6.94
C THR A 149 -6.84 12.84 8.09
N GLY A 150 -5.98 13.85 8.27
CA GLY A 150 -6.14 14.97 9.20
C GLY A 150 -6.39 16.27 8.46
N THR A 151 -5.47 17.24 8.60
CA THR A 151 -5.63 18.58 8.03
C THR A 151 -5.77 18.64 6.51
N ASN A 152 -5.35 17.62 5.78
CA ASN A 152 -5.47 17.48 4.33
C ASN A 152 -6.48 16.39 3.92
N CYS A 153 -7.41 16.04 4.79
CA CYS A 153 -8.42 15.05 4.45
C CYS A 153 -9.39 15.55 3.36
N HIS A 154 -9.83 14.63 2.52
CA HIS A 154 -10.82 14.87 1.48
C HIS A 154 -11.88 13.77 1.51
N TRP A 155 -13.09 14.11 1.08
CA TRP A 155 -14.24 13.19 1.06
C TRP A 155 -13.99 11.89 0.26
N ASN A 156 -13.09 11.94 -0.71
CA ASN A 156 -12.77 10.85 -1.63
C ASN A 156 -11.46 10.12 -1.30
N VAL A 157 -10.76 10.52 -0.23
CA VAL A 157 -9.48 9.94 0.15
C VAL A 157 -9.65 9.07 1.39
N PHE A 158 -9.24 7.80 1.28
CA PHE A 158 -9.18 6.82 2.35
C PHE A 158 -7.76 6.32 2.50
N ARG A 159 -7.37 5.86 3.70
CA ARG A 159 -6.01 5.39 3.92
C ARG A 159 -5.99 4.01 4.58
N VAL A 160 -5.17 3.10 4.02
CA VAL A 160 -4.97 1.74 4.55
C VAL A 160 -3.90 1.72 5.64
N CYS A 161 -2.73 2.33 5.39
CA CYS A 161 -1.62 2.34 6.35
C CYS A 161 -1.94 3.15 7.62
N ASN A 162 -1.17 2.94 8.68
CA ASN A 162 -1.31 3.67 9.94
C ASN A 162 -1.05 5.17 9.79
N THR A 163 -1.50 5.96 10.74
CA THR A 163 -1.02 7.32 10.93
C THR A 163 0.28 7.31 11.74
N THR A 164 1.13 8.32 11.55
CA THR A 164 2.33 8.48 12.37
C THR A 164 2.00 8.57 13.86
N ARG A 165 0.86 9.15 14.22
CA ARG A 165 0.37 9.19 15.60
C ARG A 165 -0.03 7.82 16.13
N MET A 166 -0.68 6.98 15.33
CA MET A 166 -1.02 5.62 15.74
C MET A 166 0.24 4.82 16.08
N GLU A 167 1.27 4.93 15.26
CA GLU A 167 2.55 4.26 15.47
C GLU A 167 3.24 4.74 16.75
N THR A 168 3.39 6.05 16.92
CA THR A 168 4.05 6.62 18.09
C THR A 168 3.28 6.34 19.39
N ASN A 169 1.94 6.43 19.37
CA ASN A 169 1.12 6.14 20.54
C ASN A 169 1.23 4.66 20.97
N SER A 170 1.36 3.72 20.00
CA SER A 170 1.41 2.29 20.30
C SER A 170 2.70 1.88 21.02
N VAL A 171 3.84 2.52 20.72
CA VAL A 171 5.16 2.08 21.21
C VAL A 171 5.73 2.97 22.32
N SER A 172 5.37 4.24 22.39
CA SER A 172 6.02 5.23 23.27
C SER A 172 6.01 4.85 24.74
N LYS A 173 4.89 4.33 25.26
CA LYS A 173 4.79 3.90 26.67
C LYS A 173 5.79 2.78 26.98
N THR A 174 5.93 1.83 26.09
CA THR A 174 6.87 0.70 26.22
C THR A 174 8.31 1.21 26.20
N LEU A 175 8.67 2.08 25.25
CA LEU A 175 10.00 2.67 25.16
C LEU A 175 10.35 3.45 26.43
N PHE A 176 9.44 4.32 26.87
CA PHE A 176 9.64 5.15 28.04
C PHE A 176 9.83 4.33 29.34
N SER A 177 9.03 3.26 29.51
CA SER A 177 9.07 2.46 30.72
C SER A 177 10.26 1.48 30.77
N LYS A 178 10.68 0.97 29.62
CA LYS A 178 11.74 -0.04 29.54
C LYS A 178 13.14 0.55 29.40
N PHE A 179 13.31 1.63 28.62
CA PHE A 179 14.62 2.04 28.12
C PHE A 179 15.08 3.44 28.60
N GLY A 180 14.20 4.24 29.16
CA GLY A 180 14.57 5.53 29.75
C GLY A 180 13.93 6.76 29.13
N LYS A 181 14.37 7.94 29.58
CA LYS A 181 13.65 9.20 29.44
C LYS A 181 14.29 10.22 28.51
N LYS A 182 15.55 10.00 28.12
CA LYS A 182 16.31 10.92 27.25
C LYS A 182 16.40 10.36 25.86
N TRP A 183 15.70 10.96 24.93
CA TRP A 183 15.62 10.48 23.54
C TRP A 183 16.33 11.42 22.58
N TYR A 184 17.01 10.85 21.58
CA TYR A 184 17.58 11.56 20.45
C TYR A 184 16.94 11.09 19.16
N PHE A 185 16.56 12.00 18.26
CA PHE A 185 15.87 11.67 17.02
C PHE A 185 16.78 11.75 15.79
N ILE A 186 16.70 10.74 14.92
CA ILE A 186 17.23 10.75 13.55
C ILE A 186 16.02 10.82 12.62
N THR A 187 15.76 11.99 12.04
CA THR A 187 14.49 12.35 11.41
C THR A 187 14.70 12.69 9.92
N PRO A 188 14.01 12.04 8.97
CA PRO A 188 14.06 12.44 7.57
C PRO A 188 13.31 13.77 7.39
N ASP A 189 13.91 14.70 6.64
CA ASP A 189 13.45 16.09 6.51
C ASP A 189 12.28 16.22 5.52
N TYR A 190 11.14 15.58 5.83
CA TYR A 190 9.88 15.72 5.09
C TYR A 190 8.69 15.33 5.97
N ALA A 191 7.45 15.43 5.43
CA ALA A 191 6.20 15.32 6.18
C ALA A 191 6.09 14.08 7.10
N PHE A 192 6.57 12.91 6.67
CA PHE A 192 6.57 11.68 7.47
C PHE A 192 7.42 11.82 8.73
N GLY A 193 8.71 12.18 8.57
CA GLY A 193 9.64 12.32 9.70
C GLY A 193 9.19 13.38 10.71
N HIS A 194 8.74 14.53 10.21
CA HIS A 194 8.27 15.62 11.07
C HIS A 194 7.08 15.20 11.94
N THR A 195 6.08 14.50 11.38
CA THR A 195 4.90 14.08 12.16
C THR A 195 5.21 12.92 13.10
N LEU A 196 6.14 12.02 12.77
CA LEU A 196 6.64 11.01 13.70
C LEU A 196 7.35 11.65 14.89
N GLN A 197 8.28 12.57 14.64
CA GLN A 197 8.99 13.29 15.72
C GLN A 197 8.01 14.02 16.62
N GLN A 198 7.06 14.77 16.07
CA GLN A 198 6.00 15.44 16.84
C GLN A 198 5.19 14.47 17.71
N GLY A 199 4.91 13.26 17.19
CA GLY A 199 4.24 12.21 17.96
C GLY A 199 5.04 11.77 19.17
N PHE A 200 6.33 11.52 19.01
CA PHE A 200 7.23 11.15 20.11
C PHE A 200 7.49 12.31 21.09
N GLU A 201 7.62 13.54 20.62
CA GLU A 201 7.71 14.73 21.47
C GLU A 201 6.48 14.89 22.37
N ALA A 202 5.29 14.67 21.80
CA ALA A 202 4.04 14.67 22.57
C ALA A 202 4.04 13.58 23.65
N ALA A 203 4.52 12.37 23.32
CA ALA A 203 4.65 11.28 24.28
C ALA A 203 5.70 11.58 25.37
N LEU A 204 6.85 12.13 25.01
CA LEU A 204 7.86 12.58 26.00
C LEU A 204 7.27 13.59 26.97
N LYS A 205 6.54 14.58 26.48
CA LYS A 205 5.83 15.56 27.32
C LYS A 205 4.82 14.90 28.25
N GLN A 206 4.05 13.93 27.73
CA GLN A 206 3.04 13.20 28.51
C GLN A 206 3.67 12.37 29.64
N TYR A 207 4.77 11.70 29.37
CA TYR A 207 5.41 10.78 30.32
C TYR A 207 6.53 11.43 31.16
N GLY A 208 6.86 12.68 30.93
CA GLY A 208 7.89 13.43 31.66
C GLY A 208 9.31 13.06 31.24
N GLY A 209 9.52 12.77 29.95
CA GLY A 209 10.82 12.57 29.32
C GLY A 209 11.42 13.86 28.75
N THR A 210 12.58 13.74 28.12
CA THR A 210 13.35 14.85 27.56
C THR A 210 13.91 14.48 26.19
N GLU A 211 13.67 15.33 25.20
CA GLU A 211 14.45 15.34 23.97
C GLU A 211 15.83 15.92 24.25
N VAL A 212 16.88 15.15 24.00
CA VAL A 212 18.28 15.61 24.18
C VAL A 212 18.91 16.09 22.88
N GLY A 213 18.17 16.00 21.77
CA GLY A 213 18.54 16.52 20.46
C GLY A 213 17.89 15.76 19.31
N ALA A 214 18.00 16.36 18.13
CA ALA A 214 17.52 15.77 16.89
C ALA A 214 18.48 16.08 15.73
N SER A 215 18.47 15.23 14.71
CA SER A 215 19.16 15.45 13.43
C SER A 215 18.17 15.28 12.29
N LEU A 216 17.98 16.32 11.48
CA LEU A 216 17.27 16.19 10.20
C LEU A 216 18.20 15.63 9.14
N THR A 217 17.73 14.64 8.39
CA THR A 217 18.48 13.96 7.32
C THR A 217 17.78 14.12 5.99
N PRO A 218 18.48 14.36 4.87
CA PRO A 218 17.84 14.40 3.57
C PRO A 218 17.32 13.01 3.19
N LEU A 219 16.21 12.95 2.45
CA LEU A 219 15.69 11.72 1.88
C LEU A 219 16.69 11.15 0.86
N GLY A 220 17.01 9.86 0.96
CA GLY A 220 17.99 9.18 0.12
C GLY A 220 19.44 9.34 0.60
N ALA A 221 19.65 9.68 1.86
CA ALA A 221 21.00 9.76 2.43
C ALA A 221 21.69 8.39 2.45
N SER A 222 22.95 8.35 2.04
CA SER A 222 23.78 7.14 2.12
C SER A 222 24.77 7.15 3.28
N ASP A 223 25.09 8.33 3.82
CA ASP A 223 26.03 8.52 4.92
C ASP A 223 25.34 9.18 6.12
N TYR A 224 25.29 8.43 7.22
CA TYR A 224 24.69 8.85 8.49
C TYR A 224 25.72 9.19 9.56
N SER A 225 27.05 9.09 9.28
CA SER A 225 28.15 9.24 10.25
C SER A 225 28.04 10.50 11.09
N ALA A 226 27.84 11.66 10.45
CA ALA A 226 27.74 12.95 11.16
C ALA A 226 26.55 13.03 12.11
N TYR A 227 25.42 12.44 11.73
CA TYR A 227 24.19 12.41 12.55
C TYR A 227 24.35 11.46 13.74
N LEU A 228 24.97 10.29 13.52
CA LEU A 228 25.23 9.29 14.56
C LEU A 228 26.26 9.79 15.60
N ILE A 229 27.30 10.53 15.17
CA ILE A 229 28.25 11.18 16.07
C ILE A 229 27.56 12.22 16.97
N LYS A 230 26.64 13.01 16.42
CA LYS A 230 25.84 13.96 17.21
C LYS A 230 24.95 13.25 18.22
N ALA A 231 24.28 12.17 17.80
CA ALA A 231 23.46 11.36 18.69
C ALA A 231 24.30 10.77 19.85
N GLN A 232 25.48 10.23 19.54
CA GLN A 232 26.40 9.73 20.54
C GLN A 232 26.85 10.81 21.55
N ALA A 233 27.17 12.01 21.06
CA ALA A 233 27.62 13.12 21.89
C ALA A 233 26.51 13.62 22.83
N ALA A 234 25.23 13.54 22.42
CA ALA A 234 24.08 13.90 23.24
C ALA A 234 23.81 12.94 24.40
N ASN A 235 24.44 11.76 24.41
CA ASN A 235 24.33 10.72 25.42
C ASN A 235 22.86 10.42 25.83
N PRO A 236 21.98 10.02 24.88
CA PRO A 236 20.61 9.65 25.15
C PRO A 236 20.48 8.32 25.90
N ASP A 237 19.30 8.01 26.39
CA ASP A 237 18.94 6.64 26.78
C ASP A 237 18.55 5.83 25.55
N VAL A 238 17.82 6.46 24.60
CA VAL A 238 17.32 5.83 23.37
C VAL A 238 17.62 6.72 22.16
N ILE A 239 18.12 6.10 21.08
CA ILE A 239 18.19 6.73 19.75
C ILE A 239 16.99 6.26 18.95
N ILE A 240 16.11 7.21 18.60
CA ILE A 240 14.89 6.98 17.85
C ILE A 240 15.15 7.23 16.37
N PHE A 241 15.08 6.18 15.55
CA PHE A 241 15.19 6.28 14.09
C PHE A 241 13.80 6.40 13.48
N LEU A 242 13.56 7.50 12.76
CA LEU A 242 12.28 7.82 12.11
C LEU A 242 12.36 7.66 10.58
N LEU A 243 13.23 6.80 10.13
CA LEU A 243 13.56 6.57 8.72
C LEU A 243 12.72 5.43 8.14
N ALA A 244 12.77 5.22 6.82
CA ALA A 244 12.12 4.11 6.13
C ALA A 244 12.95 3.68 4.90
N GLY A 245 12.68 2.47 4.38
CA GLY A 245 13.33 1.94 3.18
C GLY A 245 14.86 1.90 3.28
N ASN A 246 15.56 2.24 2.19
CA ASN A 246 17.02 2.19 2.16
C ASN A 246 17.71 3.16 3.14
N ASP A 247 17.06 4.25 3.50
CA ASP A 247 17.59 5.21 4.48
C ASP A 247 17.72 4.54 5.86
N MET A 248 16.71 3.77 6.28
CA MET A 248 16.74 2.99 7.53
C MET A 248 17.82 1.90 7.47
N VAL A 249 17.94 1.18 6.35
CA VAL A 249 19.00 0.16 6.14
C VAL A 249 20.39 0.77 6.33
N ASN A 250 20.65 1.91 5.69
CA ASN A 250 21.93 2.59 5.77
C ASN A 250 22.25 3.09 7.20
N ALA A 251 21.26 3.69 7.85
CA ALA A 251 21.40 4.24 9.18
C ALA A 251 21.67 3.16 10.24
N LEU A 252 20.91 2.06 10.23
CA LEU A 252 21.09 0.96 11.19
C LEU A 252 22.42 0.22 11.00
N LYS A 253 22.84 -0.05 9.74
CA LYS A 253 24.18 -0.62 9.46
C LYS A 253 25.29 0.24 10.07
N GLN A 254 25.22 1.56 9.84
CA GLN A 254 26.23 2.49 10.35
C GLN A 254 26.14 2.62 11.87
N ALA A 255 24.94 2.64 12.46
CA ALA A 255 24.78 2.68 13.92
C ALA A 255 25.50 1.51 14.60
N VAL A 256 25.38 0.29 14.08
CA VAL A 256 26.11 -0.89 14.59
C VAL A 256 27.61 -0.77 14.33
N GLN A 257 28.04 -0.31 13.16
CA GLN A 257 29.47 -0.06 12.86
C GLN A 257 30.10 0.95 13.83
N PHE A 258 29.36 1.95 14.28
CA PHE A 258 29.79 2.91 15.31
C PHE A 258 29.66 2.36 16.74
N GLY A 259 29.11 1.14 16.93
CA GLY A 259 28.91 0.53 18.23
C GLY A 259 27.86 1.23 19.10
N LEU A 260 26.89 1.93 18.48
CA LEU A 260 25.86 2.67 19.22
C LEU A 260 24.88 1.73 19.89
N ASP A 261 24.60 0.58 19.27
CA ASP A 261 23.77 -0.52 19.78
C ASP A 261 24.24 -1.12 21.11
N LYS A 262 25.55 -0.97 21.42
CA LYS A 262 26.16 -1.43 22.67
C LYS A 262 26.09 -0.41 23.80
N ARG A 263 25.67 0.81 23.49
CA ARG A 263 25.70 1.94 24.45
C ARG A 263 24.32 2.55 24.67
N PHE A 264 23.47 2.48 23.68
CA PHE A 264 22.16 3.12 23.66
C PHE A 264 21.12 2.12 23.17
N GLU A 265 19.90 2.23 23.66
CA GLU A 265 18.80 1.53 23.05
C GLU A 265 18.49 2.10 21.66
N VAL A 266 18.14 1.24 20.73
CA VAL A 266 17.72 1.62 19.36
C VAL A 266 16.22 1.34 19.24
N ALA A 267 15.47 2.31 18.78
CA ALA A 267 14.02 2.16 18.61
C ALA A 267 13.49 3.10 17.52
N GLY A 268 12.21 2.97 17.26
CA GLY A 268 11.47 3.89 16.39
C GLY A 268 9.99 3.57 16.39
N ALA A 269 9.28 4.17 15.47
CA ALA A 269 7.88 3.85 15.23
C ALA A 269 7.79 2.70 14.21
N GLN A 270 7.68 3.04 12.94
CA GLN A 270 7.54 2.08 11.84
C GLN A 270 8.82 1.28 11.61
N GLN A 271 8.65 -0.02 11.41
CA GLN A 271 9.67 -0.88 10.83
C GLN A 271 9.07 -1.75 9.73
N GLU A 272 9.88 -2.05 8.74
CA GLU A 272 9.49 -2.80 7.54
C GLU A 272 10.31 -4.09 7.44
N LEU A 273 9.66 -5.18 7.04
CA LEU A 273 10.36 -6.45 6.83
C LEU A 273 11.41 -6.33 5.71
N GLU A 274 11.16 -5.51 4.70
CA GLU A 274 12.11 -5.17 3.63
C GLU A 274 13.42 -4.61 4.19
N VAL A 275 13.31 -3.76 5.20
CA VAL A 275 14.50 -3.19 5.89
C VAL A 275 15.24 -4.29 6.61
N LEU A 276 14.56 -5.12 7.41
CA LEU A 276 15.21 -6.20 8.16
C LEU A 276 15.87 -7.25 7.24
N LEU A 277 15.23 -7.56 6.11
CA LEU A 277 15.82 -8.44 5.08
C LEU A 277 17.06 -7.82 4.41
N GLY A 278 17.12 -6.50 4.30
CA GLY A 278 18.29 -5.76 3.77
C GLY A 278 19.45 -5.61 4.75
N LEU A 279 19.26 -5.98 6.03
CA LEU A 279 20.25 -5.87 7.09
C LEU A 279 20.98 -7.20 7.34
N PRO A 280 22.30 -7.16 7.67
CA PRO A 280 22.96 -8.32 8.22
C PRO A 280 22.42 -8.63 9.63
N PRO A 281 22.51 -9.88 10.11
CA PRO A 281 21.90 -10.30 11.37
C PRO A 281 22.22 -9.40 12.58
N GLU A 282 23.46 -8.94 12.69
CA GLU A 282 23.93 -8.07 13.79
C GLU A 282 23.31 -6.65 13.77
N ALA A 283 22.75 -6.22 12.65
CA ALA A 283 22.10 -4.93 12.52
C ALA A 283 20.57 -5.00 12.60
N ARG A 284 20.01 -6.19 12.79
CA ARG A 284 18.57 -6.42 13.05
C ARG A 284 18.31 -6.22 14.53
N ILE A 285 18.18 -4.98 14.93
CA ILE A 285 18.12 -4.55 16.34
C ILE A 285 16.94 -3.59 16.55
N GLY A 286 16.60 -3.37 17.81
CA GLY A 286 15.67 -2.31 18.25
C GLY A 286 14.24 -2.74 18.43
N THR A 287 13.47 -1.83 19.03
CA THR A 287 12.03 -1.97 19.32
C THR A 287 11.22 -1.11 18.35
N TRP A 288 10.19 -1.70 17.75
CA TRP A 288 9.49 -1.13 16.58
C TRP A 288 8.00 -1.42 16.58
N VAL A 289 7.31 -0.82 15.62
CA VAL A 289 5.92 -1.13 15.24
C VAL A 289 5.91 -1.68 13.82
N PHE A 290 5.30 -2.84 13.62
CA PHE A 290 4.92 -3.36 12.32
C PHE A 290 3.45 -3.10 12.07
N GLU A 291 3.08 -2.81 10.84
CA GLU A 291 1.70 -2.53 10.46
C GLU A 291 0.95 -3.79 10.06
N TRP A 292 1.67 -4.80 9.63
CA TRP A 292 1.20 -6.15 9.35
C TRP A 292 2.40 -7.09 9.35
N TYR A 293 2.21 -8.29 9.92
CA TYR A 293 3.28 -9.29 9.96
C TYR A 293 2.79 -10.62 9.41
N TRP A 294 3.63 -11.31 8.63
CA TRP A 294 3.25 -12.48 7.87
C TRP A 294 3.04 -13.74 8.70
N LEU A 295 3.72 -13.86 9.84
CA LEU A 295 3.64 -15.03 10.72
C LEU A 295 2.54 -14.83 11.77
N GLN A 296 1.32 -15.19 11.40
CA GLN A 296 0.12 -15.07 12.22
C GLN A 296 -0.67 -16.39 12.21
N PRO A 297 -0.19 -17.45 12.87
CA PRO A 297 -0.76 -18.80 12.73
C PRO A 297 -2.21 -18.92 13.21
N ASN A 298 -2.66 -18.02 14.07
CA ASN A 298 -4.01 -18.03 14.63
C ASN A 298 -5.00 -17.08 13.90
N VAL A 299 -4.56 -16.38 12.85
CA VAL A 299 -5.41 -15.49 12.07
C VAL A 299 -5.87 -16.22 10.80
N PRO A 300 -7.19 -16.39 10.61
CA PRO A 300 -7.71 -17.06 9.42
C PRO A 300 -7.24 -16.39 8.13
N HIS A 301 -7.06 -17.19 7.07
CA HIS A 301 -6.69 -16.75 5.72
C HIS A 301 -5.30 -16.14 5.55
N VAL A 302 -4.54 -15.86 6.62
CA VAL A 302 -3.17 -15.34 6.50
C VAL A 302 -2.27 -16.35 5.81
N ALA A 303 -2.36 -17.64 6.16
CA ALA A 303 -1.55 -18.69 5.52
C ALA A 303 -1.82 -18.80 4.02
N ASP A 304 -3.07 -18.62 3.57
CA ASP A 304 -3.44 -18.63 2.15
C ASP A 304 -2.83 -17.41 1.42
N PHE A 305 -2.95 -16.22 2.00
CA PHE A 305 -2.33 -15.01 1.46
C PHE A 305 -0.81 -15.12 1.38
N VAL A 306 -0.15 -15.65 2.41
CA VAL A 306 1.30 -15.93 2.41
C VAL A 306 1.67 -16.88 1.26
N ALA A 307 0.90 -17.98 1.09
CA ALA A 307 1.13 -18.93 0.03
C ALA A 307 0.94 -18.30 -1.37
N ASP A 308 -0.05 -17.45 -1.53
CA ASP A 308 -0.33 -16.78 -2.81
C ASP A 308 0.76 -15.74 -3.15
N ILE A 309 1.20 -14.93 -2.19
CA ILE A 309 2.33 -14.00 -2.42
C ILE A 309 3.61 -14.79 -2.75
N ARG A 310 3.93 -15.86 -2.04
CA ARG A 310 5.11 -16.69 -2.35
C ARG A 310 5.12 -17.19 -3.81
N LYS A 311 3.96 -17.56 -4.38
CA LYS A 311 3.84 -17.99 -5.77
C LYS A 311 4.23 -16.90 -6.77
N VAL A 312 3.86 -15.64 -6.49
CA VAL A 312 4.07 -14.51 -7.40
C VAL A 312 5.32 -13.68 -7.07
N ASN A 313 5.93 -13.88 -5.89
CA ASN A 313 7.09 -13.12 -5.38
C ASN A 313 8.33 -14.00 -5.15
N ASN A 314 8.63 -14.91 -6.07
CA ASN A 314 9.84 -15.74 -6.07
C ASN A 314 10.07 -16.50 -4.73
N GLY A 315 9.02 -16.97 -4.09
CA GLY A 315 9.07 -17.73 -2.84
C GLY A 315 9.20 -16.88 -1.57
N LYS A 316 9.36 -15.57 -1.68
CA LYS A 316 9.46 -14.66 -0.52
C LYS A 316 8.12 -14.47 0.18
N VAL A 317 8.15 -14.27 1.49
CA VAL A 317 6.95 -13.95 2.29
C VAL A 317 6.42 -12.55 1.99
N PRO A 318 5.12 -12.31 2.22
CA PRO A 318 4.56 -10.96 2.13
C PRO A 318 5.07 -10.06 3.25
N THR A 319 5.10 -8.78 2.96
CA THR A 319 5.36 -7.70 3.89
C THR A 319 4.09 -6.87 4.10
N ALA A 320 4.11 -5.88 4.99
CA ALA A 320 3.01 -4.94 5.15
C ALA A 320 2.68 -4.22 3.82
N ARG A 321 3.69 -3.98 2.97
CA ARG A 321 3.49 -3.31 1.68
C ARG A 321 2.65 -4.14 0.70
N HIS A 322 2.87 -5.45 0.63
CA HIS A 322 2.00 -6.35 -0.14
C HIS A 322 0.55 -6.30 0.39
N TRP A 323 0.39 -6.31 1.71
CA TRP A 323 -0.92 -6.23 2.35
C TRP A 323 -1.62 -4.89 2.05
N PHE A 324 -0.92 -3.74 2.06
CA PHE A 324 -1.50 -2.44 1.72
C PHE A 324 -2.09 -2.42 0.31
N GLY A 325 -1.31 -2.84 -0.69
CA GLY A 325 -1.76 -2.91 -2.07
C GLY A 325 -2.95 -3.86 -2.25
N TYR A 326 -2.88 -5.03 -1.61
CA TYR A 326 -3.93 -6.04 -1.63
C TYR A 326 -5.25 -5.51 -1.05
N VAL A 327 -5.22 -4.94 0.15
CA VAL A 327 -6.40 -4.37 0.82
C VAL A 327 -6.97 -3.19 0.05
N ALA A 328 -6.13 -2.30 -0.48
CA ALA A 328 -6.58 -1.13 -1.24
C ALA A 328 -7.39 -1.53 -2.48
N ALA A 329 -6.90 -2.50 -3.25
CA ALA A 329 -7.60 -2.99 -4.43
C ALA A 329 -8.89 -3.73 -4.08
N TRP A 330 -8.88 -4.61 -3.07
CA TRP A 330 -10.08 -5.29 -2.59
C TRP A 330 -11.12 -4.33 -2.01
N THR A 331 -10.71 -3.30 -1.27
CA THR A 331 -11.63 -2.27 -0.75
C THR A 331 -12.45 -1.65 -1.88
N CYS A 332 -11.79 -1.23 -2.97
CA CYS A 332 -12.48 -0.67 -4.13
C CYS A 332 -13.46 -1.67 -4.77
N ALA A 333 -13.04 -2.92 -4.94
CA ALA A 333 -13.87 -3.95 -5.57
C ALA A 333 -15.10 -4.32 -4.71
N LEU A 334 -14.90 -4.49 -3.40
CA LEU A 334 -15.98 -4.84 -2.47
C LEU A 334 -17.03 -3.75 -2.41
N VAL A 335 -16.62 -2.48 -2.28
CA VAL A 335 -17.58 -1.38 -2.21
C VAL A 335 -18.30 -1.16 -3.55
N ALA A 336 -17.60 -1.26 -4.69
CA ALA A 336 -18.20 -1.11 -6.01
C ALA A 336 -19.22 -2.21 -6.31
N ASN A 337 -18.91 -3.46 -6.01
CA ASN A 337 -19.81 -4.58 -6.17
C ASN A 337 -21.01 -4.48 -5.21
N GLY A 338 -20.79 -4.09 -3.96
CA GLY A 338 -21.85 -3.89 -2.97
C GLY A 338 -22.83 -2.78 -3.34
N GLN A 339 -22.32 -1.64 -3.81
CA GLN A 339 -23.11 -0.48 -4.22
C GLN A 339 -23.60 -0.55 -5.68
N LYS A 340 -23.15 -1.52 -6.45
CA LYS A 340 -23.46 -1.69 -7.88
C LYS A 340 -23.20 -0.44 -8.72
N THR A 341 -22.11 0.28 -8.44
CA THR A 341 -21.74 1.54 -9.09
C THR A 341 -20.23 1.78 -9.04
N LEU A 342 -19.74 2.68 -9.92
CA LEU A 342 -18.40 3.28 -9.87
C LEU A 342 -18.44 4.77 -9.52
N ASP A 343 -19.59 5.28 -9.10
CA ASP A 343 -19.74 6.67 -8.67
C ASP A 343 -18.95 6.94 -7.38
N ALA A 344 -17.94 7.79 -7.46
CA ALA A 344 -16.98 8.00 -6.37
C ALA A 344 -17.65 8.53 -5.08
N VAL A 345 -18.70 9.35 -5.19
CA VAL A 345 -19.40 9.90 -4.01
C VAL A 345 -20.17 8.80 -3.28
N LYS A 346 -20.87 7.95 -4.03
CA LYS A 346 -21.61 6.82 -3.45
C LYS A 346 -20.67 5.81 -2.82
N LEU A 347 -19.53 5.54 -3.46
CA LEU A 347 -18.53 4.62 -2.94
C LEU A 347 -17.87 5.16 -1.66
N ALA A 348 -17.49 6.44 -1.65
CA ALA A 348 -16.91 7.07 -0.47
C ALA A 348 -17.88 7.06 0.73
N LYS A 349 -19.17 7.38 0.51
CA LYS A 349 -20.17 7.27 1.56
C LYS A 349 -20.37 5.85 2.07
N ALA A 350 -20.29 4.86 1.20
CA ALA A 350 -20.41 3.46 1.58
C ALA A 350 -19.17 2.91 2.31
N LEU A 351 -18.01 3.55 2.14
CA LEU A 351 -16.78 3.21 2.86
C LEU A 351 -16.76 3.76 4.29
N GLU A 352 -17.56 4.77 4.62
CA GLU A 352 -17.66 5.24 6.01
C GLU A 352 -18.17 4.13 6.93
N ASN A 353 -17.36 3.78 7.94
CA ASN A 353 -17.56 2.65 8.85
C ASN A 353 -17.59 1.26 8.16
N PHE A 354 -17.11 1.17 6.90
CA PHE A 354 -17.02 -0.12 6.20
C PHE A 354 -16.00 -1.03 6.89
N LYS A 355 -16.48 -2.17 7.36
CA LYS A 355 -15.66 -3.21 7.96
C LYS A 355 -15.12 -4.14 6.89
N LEU A 356 -13.82 -4.32 6.85
CA LEU A 356 -13.20 -5.29 5.96
C LEU A 356 -13.56 -6.71 6.39
N PRO A 357 -13.93 -7.59 5.45
CA PRO A 357 -14.14 -9.00 5.78
C PRO A 357 -12.80 -9.64 6.22
N PRO A 358 -12.84 -10.65 7.13
CA PRO A 358 -11.63 -11.25 7.70
C PRO A 358 -10.64 -11.78 6.66
N GLU A 359 -11.14 -12.33 5.55
CA GLU A 359 -10.34 -12.85 4.43
C GLU A 359 -9.58 -11.76 3.65
N ILE A 360 -9.91 -10.48 3.88
CA ILE A 360 -9.21 -9.33 3.29
C ILE A 360 -8.43 -8.57 4.36
N ALA A 361 -9.01 -8.43 5.56
CA ALA A 361 -8.36 -7.75 6.67
C ALA A 361 -7.07 -8.46 7.12
N LEU A 362 -7.07 -9.80 7.17
CA LEU A 362 -5.92 -10.64 7.53
C LEU A 362 -5.24 -10.21 8.84
N MET A 363 -6.04 -9.87 9.84
CA MET A 363 -5.62 -9.30 11.13
C MET A 363 -6.38 -9.92 12.30
N PRO A 364 -5.78 -9.90 13.53
CA PRO A 364 -6.42 -10.47 14.72
C PRO A 364 -7.69 -9.72 15.16
N TYR A 365 -7.75 -8.41 14.92
CA TYR A 365 -8.89 -7.57 15.29
C TYR A 365 -9.61 -7.04 14.05
N ASP A 366 -10.86 -6.61 14.25
CA ASP A 366 -11.66 -5.99 13.21
C ASP A 366 -10.97 -4.76 12.63
N ALA A 367 -10.87 -4.69 11.30
CA ALA A 367 -10.39 -3.53 10.57
C ALA A 367 -11.55 -2.84 9.85
N PHE A 368 -11.68 -1.53 10.03
CA PHE A 368 -12.74 -0.74 9.41
C PHE A 368 -12.28 0.70 9.12
N TYR A 369 -12.85 1.32 8.10
CA TYR A 369 -12.60 2.73 7.80
C TYR A 369 -13.46 3.63 8.70
N ARG A 370 -12.85 4.49 9.50
CA ARG A 370 -13.54 5.40 10.40
C ARG A 370 -14.19 6.53 9.60
N ALA A 371 -15.49 6.79 9.80
CA ALA A 371 -16.25 7.77 9.03
C ALA A 371 -15.74 9.22 9.17
N GLY A 372 -15.19 9.58 10.33
CA GLY A 372 -14.85 10.98 10.64
C GLY A 372 -13.61 11.51 9.92
N ASP A 373 -12.72 10.61 9.46
CA ASP A 373 -11.45 10.97 8.83
C ASP A 373 -10.96 9.96 7.78
N HIS A 374 -11.74 8.95 7.47
CA HIS A 374 -11.46 7.92 6.45
C HIS A 374 -10.17 7.10 6.69
N GLN A 375 -9.71 7.05 7.94
CA GLN A 375 -8.58 6.23 8.35
C GLN A 375 -9.03 4.80 8.62
N LEU A 376 -8.32 3.81 8.05
CA LEU A 376 -8.48 2.42 8.46
C LEU A 376 -8.01 2.26 9.92
N MET A 377 -8.77 1.53 10.72
CA MET A 377 -8.43 1.15 12.09
C MET A 377 -7.93 -0.29 12.10
N PRO A 378 -6.64 -0.55 11.83
CA PRO A 378 -6.07 -1.89 11.76
C PRO A 378 -5.56 -2.36 13.13
N THR A 379 -4.88 -3.52 13.16
CA THR A 379 -4.04 -3.96 14.27
C THR A 379 -2.62 -3.45 14.08
N LEU A 380 -1.95 -2.96 15.15
CA LEU A 380 -0.54 -2.66 15.17
C LEU A 380 0.21 -3.73 15.95
N TYR A 381 1.40 -4.07 15.49
CA TYR A 381 2.25 -5.13 16.07
C TYR A 381 3.48 -4.46 16.70
N VAL A 382 3.51 -4.33 18.00
CA VAL A 382 4.66 -3.78 18.74
C VAL A 382 5.58 -4.92 19.13
N GLY A 383 6.88 -4.76 18.93
CA GLY A 383 7.83 -5.81 19.23
C GLY A 383 9.28 -5.39 18.96
N HIS A 384 10.14 -6.38 18.78
CA HIS A 384 11.56 -6.14 18.54
C HIS A 384 12.10 -6.98 17.39
N ALA A 385 13.08 -6.41 16.69
CA ALA A 385 13.79 -7.11 15.64
C ALA A 385 14.66 -8.24 16.23
N VAL A 386 14.74 -9.35 15.49
CA VAL A 386 15.57 -10.50 15.86
C VAL A 386 16.60 -10.80 14.77
N ALA A 387 17.80 -11.18 15.18
CA ALA A 387 18.88 -11.48 14.24
C ALA A 387 18.51 -12.64 13.30
N ASN A 388 17.91 -13.69 13.86
CA ASN A 388 17.41 -14.87 13.16
C ASN A 388 16.22 -15.41 13.94
N GLY A 389 15.09 -15.62 13.27
CA GLY A 389 13.94 -16.29 13.85
C GLY A 389 13.92 -17.79 13.58
N PRO A 390 12.86 -18.49 14.03
CA PRO A 390 12.64 -19.92 13.75
C PRO A 390 12.53 -20.23 12.25
N GLU A 391 11.96 -19.32 11.47
CA GLU A 391 11.92 -19.39 10.00
C GLU A 391 12.83 -18.34 9.38
N PRO A 392 13.37 -18.55 8.15
CA PRO A 392 14.40 -17.67 7.56
C PRO A 392 14.00 -16.19 7.45
N GLU A 393 12.72 -15.90 7.26
CA GLU A 393 12.19 -14.54 7.10
C GLU A 393 11.40 -14.07 8.33
N ASP A 394 11.45 -14.82 9.43
CA ASP A 394 10.88 -14.45 10.73
C ASP A 394 11.90 -13.61 11.50
N LEU A 395 11.89 -12.31 11.25
CA LEU A 395 12.90 -11.35 11.72
C LEU A 395 12.36 -10.36 12.75
N PHE A 396 11.13 -10.60 13.24
CA PHE A 396 10.48 -9.71 14.20
C PHE A 396 9.68 -10.52 15.22
N HIS A 397 9.95 -10.31 16.49
CA HIS A 397 9.17 -10.89 17.56
C HIS A 397 8.08 -9.91 18.00
N VAL A 398 6.82 -10.33 17.92
CA VAL A 398 5.67 -9.53 18.35
C VAL A 398 5.49 -9.67 19.87
N ASP A 399 5.69 -8.59 20.61
CA ASP A 399 5.50 -8.53 22.07
C ASP A 399 4.07 -8.16 22.45
N GLU A 400 3.42 -7.29 21.65
CA GLU A 400 2.09 -6.72 21.95
C GLU A 400 1.30 -6.46 20.67
N LEU A 401 0.00 -6.69 20.72
CA LEU A 401 -0.97 -6.32 19.69
C LEU A 401 -1.80 -5.14 20.18
N VAL A 402 -1.78 -4.03 19.43
CA VAL A 402 -2.53 -2.82 19.76
C VAL A 402 -3.65 -2.62 18.75
N LYS A 403 -4.88 -2.36 19.22
CA LYS A 403 -5.99 -2.02 18.32
C LYS A 403 -5.80 -0.62 17.76
N GLY A 404 -6.04 -0.44 16.46
CA GLY A 404 -5.93 0.86 15.83
C GLY A 404 -6.77 1.95 16.50
N VAL A 405 -7.96 1.59 16.99
CA VAL A 405 -8.84 2.53 17.71
C VAL A 405 -8.25 3.04 19.04
N ASP A 406 -7.41 2.24 19.69
CA ASP A 406 -6.76 2.60 20.96
C ASP A 406 -5.49 3.45 20.73
N ALA A 407 -4.89 3.33 19.53
CA ALA A 407 -3.69 4.07 19.13
C ALA A 407 -4.01 5.39 18.40
N ALA A 408 -5.16 5.47 17.74
CA ALA A 408 -5.54 6.63 16.92
C ALA A 408 -5.91 7.85 17.76
N LEU A 409 -5.64 9.05 17.23
CA LEU A 409 -6.21 10.27 17.79
C LEU A 409 -7.75 10.24 17.70
N PRO A 410 -8.45 10.83 18.66
CA PRO A 410 -9.87 11.16 18.49
C PRO A 410 -10.07 12.00 17.22
N VAL A 411 -11.16 11.78 16.49
CA VAL A 411 -11.43 12.52 15.24
C VAL A 411 -11.37 14.02 15.42
N ALA A 412 -11.87 14.55 16.56
CA ALA A 412 -11.84 15.98 16.86
C ALA A 412 -10.42 16.58 16.97
N GLU A 413 -9.41 15.73 17.18
CA GLU A 413 -8.00 16.15 17.32
C GLU A 413 -7.20 15.95 16.03
N THR A 414 -7.76 15.31 14.99
CA THR A 414 -7.07 15.06 13.71
C THR A 414 -6.98 16.31 12.84
N GLY A 415 -7.86 17.31 13.07
CA GLY A 415 -8.01 18.47 12.21
C GLY A 415 -8.71 18.20 10.89
N CYS A 416 -9.32 17.01 10.72
CA CYS A 416 -10.07 16.67 9.51
C CYS A 416 -11.45 17.33 9.51
N HIS A 417 -11.78 17.97 8.38
CA HIS A 417 -13.09 18.56 8.11
C HIS A 417 -13.56 18.16 6.71
N LEU A 418 -14.23 17.00 6.60
CA LEU A 418 -14.70 16.46 5.33
C LEU A 418 -15.72 17.39 4.66
N GLN A 419 -15.41 17.84 3.45
CA GLN A 419 -16.32 18.65 2.63
C GLN A 419 -16.81 17.79 1.47
N TRP A 420 -18.07 17.38 1.53
CA TRP A 420 -18.70 16.59 0.49
C TRP A 420 -19.11 17.44 -0.72
N PRO A 421 -19.00 16.91 -1.95
CA PRO A 421 -19.52 17.61 -3.12
C PRO A 421 -21.05 17.74 -3.01
N VAL A 422 -21.54 18.90 -3.41
CA VAL A 422 -22.98 19.25 -3.45
C VAL A 422 -23.67 18.52 -4.62
#